data_deb0257a5ce812a067bba3557dd5705a
#
_entry.id   deb0257a5ce812a067bba3557dd5705a
#
_cell.length_a   1.000
_cell.length_b   1.000
_cell.length_c   1.000
_cell.angle_alpha   90.00
_cell.angle_beta   90.00
_cell.angle_gamma   90.00
#
_symmetry.space_group_name_H-M   'P 1'
#
loop_
_entity.id
_entity.type
_entity.pdbx_description
1 polymer ?
#
loop_
_entity_poly.entity_id
_entity_poly.type
_entity_poly.pdbx_seq_one_letter_code
_entity_poly.pdbx_strand_id
1 'polypeptide(L)'
;THRGSSAASDVYKRQIDKWVTATPDGDGNVDFQFDVPAGSGLGTSGALNVAKIAALSVDEVSDLDTIAELAFQAEINEGNRCGRQDQWASAHGGFNRFLFIADDVEHLPFEPASSAKKWLKKHLIIAHSGIQHKSGDIQELVWSRYELGVQEVFEGLHLIRDAAKKMADGLQRDQRHLVVEAMNQVTTGVDLLDPSINHPFRSIIEPMISKNLVFAWKALGAGGGGCVALLCNPSKVSLVDSTLSKEGWQVLDWNYENQGLVIA
;
A
#
# COMPACT_ATOMS: atom_id res chain seq x y z
N THR A 1 29.98 -22.46 0.52
CA THR A 1 28.53 -22.55 0.51
C THR A 1 28.00 -21.54 1.53
N HIS A 2 28.01 -20.30 1.14
CA HIS A 2 27.44 -19.26 1.95
C HIS A 2 25.93 -19.23 1.73
N ARG A 3 25.20 -19.70 2.71
CA ARG A 3 23.77 -19.41 2.88
C ARG A 3 23.63 -18.04 3.52
N GLY A 4 24.16 -17.03 2.87
CA GLY A 4 23.87 -15.64 3.14
C GLY A 4 22.70 -15.16 2.30
N SER A 5 21.76 -16.05 1.94
CA SER A 5 20.53 -15.58 1.35
C SER A 5 19.66 -15.04 2.47
N SER A 6 19.81 -13.77 2.70
CA SER A 6 18.62 -12.97 2.62
C SER A 6 17.55 -13.28 3.63
N ALA A 7 17.87 -13.10 4.90
CA ALA A 7 16.83 -12.93 5.91
C ALA A 7 15.83 -11.86 5.48
N ALA A 8 16.30 -10.75 4.89
CA ALA A 8 15.46 -9.69 4.34
C ALA A 8 14.53 -10.17 3.23
N SER A 9 15.02 -11.01 2.30
CA SER A 9 14.20 -11.50 1.20
C SER A 9 13.15 -12.52 1.64
N ASP A 10 13.51 -13.39 2.58
CA ASP A 10 12.58 -14.41 3.08
C ASP A 10 11.48 -13.80 3.93
N VAL A 11 11.78 -12.71 4.60
CA VAL A 11 10.82 -11.98 5.42
C VAL A 11 9.88 -11.16 4.56
N TYR A 12 10.41 -10.50 3.56
CA TYR A 12 9.58 -9.78 2.62
C TYR A 12 8.64 -10.73 1.85
N LYS A 13 9.14 -11.91 1.50
CA LYS A 13 8.37 -13.02 0.96
C LYS A 13 7.24 -13.48 1.90
N ARG A 14 7.43 -13.34 3.23
CA ARG A 14 6.40 -13.65 4.22
C ARG A 14 5.39 -12.53 4.42
N GLN A 15 5.79 -11.27 4.23
CA GLN A 15 4.91 -10.12 4.39
C GLN A 15 3.72 -10.15 3.42
N ILE A 16 3.96 -10.57 2.19
CA ILE A 16 2.97 -10.48 1.13
C ILE A 16 2.96 -11.75 0.28
N ASP A 17 3.42 -12.84 0.86
CA ASP A 17 3.51 -14.11 0.17
C ASP A 17 4.16 -13.96 -1.21
N LYS A 18 5.41 -13.40 -1.24
CA LYS A 18 6.31 -13.43 -2.39
C LYS A 18 6.47 -12.16 -3.26
N TRP A 19 6.36 -10.92 -2.75
CA TRP A 19 6.48 -9.76 -3.64
C TRP A 19 7.90 -9.41 -4.05
N VAL A 20 8.86 -9.46 -3.13
CA VAL A 20 10.28 -9.21 -3.43
C VAL A 20 11.16 -10.22 -2.73
N THR A 21 12.06 -10.83 -3.48
CA THR A 21 13.15 -11.62 -2.93
C THR A 21 14.47 -10.92 -3.25
N ALA A 22 15.29 -10.65 -2.24
CA ALA A 22 16.63 -10.11 -2.39
C ALA A 22 17.64 -11.23 -2.09
N THR A 23 18.55 -11.49 -2.99
CA THR A 23 19.61 -12.49 -2.81
C THR A 23 20.96 -11.84 -3.08
N PRO A 24 21.76 -11.54 -2.02
CA PRO A 24 23.12 -11.06 -2.21
C PRO A 24 23.96 -12.11 -2.93
N ASP A 25 24.72 -11.68 -3.93
CA ASP A 25 25.82 -12.50 -4.47
C ASP A 25 27.10 -12.23 -3.65
N GLY A 26 28.12 -13.08 -3.86
CA GLY A 26 29.39 -12.95 -3.14
C GLY A 26 30.19 -11.68 -3.48
N ASP A 27 29.79 -10.92 -4.49
CA ASP A 27 30.46 -9.72 -5.01
C ASP A 27 29.78 -8.42 -4.57
N GLY A 28 28.75 -8.51 -3.70
CA GLY A 28 28.03 -7.36 -3.17
C GLY A 28 26.89 -6.83 -4.05
N ASN A 29 26.55 -7.55 -5.14
CA ASN A 29 25.33 -7.26 -5.88
C ASN A 29 24.16 -7.98 -5.22
N VAL A 30 22.96 -7.48 -5.44
CA VAL A 30 21.72 -8.07 -4.92
C VAL A 30 20.79 -8.35 -6.08
N ASP A 31 20.47 -9.63 -6.28
CA ASP A 31 19.43 -10.04 -7.24
C ASP A 31 18.05 -9.92 -6.62
N PHE A 32 17.12 -9.33 -7.35
CA PHE A 32 15.74 -9.15 -6.90
C PHE A 32 14.77 -9.92 -7.80
N GLN A 33 13.86 -10.66 -7.17
CA GLN A 33 12.76 -11.33 -7.83
C GLN A 33 11.43 -10.75 -7.34
N PHE A 34 10.54 -10.47 -8.28
CA PHE A 34 9.22 -9.90 -8.01
C PHE A 34 8.13 -10.89 -8.41
N ASP A 35 7.20 -11.14 -7.52
CA ASP A 35 6.03 -12.00 -7.78
C ASP A 35 4.77 -11.20 -8.13
N VAL A 36 4.87 -9.88 -8.20
CA VAL A 36 3.79 -8.99 -8.64
C VAL A 36 4.23 -8.11 -9.79
N PRO A 37 3.33 -7.72 -10.68
CA PRO A 37 3.68 -6.85 -11.81
C PRO A 37 4.29 -5.52 -11.36
N ALA A 38 5.29 -5.05 -12.09
CA ALA A 38 5.81 -3.71 -11.88
C ALA A 38 4.69 -2.68 -12.04
N GLY A 39 4.69 -1.64 -11.19
CA GLY A 39 3.64 -0.61 -11.22
C GLY A 39 2.30 -1.09 -10.64
N SER A 40 2.29 -2.17 -9.86
CA SER A 40 1.07 -2.68 -9.21
C SER A 40 0.44 -1.71 -8.20
N GLY A 41 1.19 -0.72 -7.72
CA GLY A 41 0.72 0.21 -6.68
C GLY A 41 0.66 -0.41 -5.28
N LEU A 42 1.35 -1.54 -5.09
CA LEU A 42 1.33 -2.29 -3.84
C LEU A 42 2.55 -2.00 -2.94
N GLY A 43 3.20 -0.86 -3.10
CA GLY A 43 4.37 -0.49 -2.31
C GLY A 43 5.66 -1.25 -2.66
N THR A 44 5.73 -1.86 -3.87
CA THR A 44 6.87 -2.69 -4.29
C THR A 44 8.19 -1.91 -4.32
N SER A 45 8.18 -0.62 -4.63
CA SER A 45 9.39 0.22 -4.61
C SER A 45 9.94 0.38 -3.19
N GLY A 46 9.08 0.79 -2.25
CA GLY A 46 9.46 0.93 -0.85
C GLY A 46 9.99 -0.36 -0.26
N ALA A 47 9.33 -1.44 -0.57
CA ALA A 47 9.69 -2.77 -0.15
C ALA A 47 11.03 -3.25 -0.73
N LEU A 48 11.28 -2.97 -2.00
CA LEU A 48 12.56 -3.23 -2.65
C LEU A 48 13.70 -2.52 -1.92
N ASN A 49 13.52 -1.23 -1.60
CA ASN A 49 14.53 -0.46 -0.90
C ASN A 49 14.76 -0.94 0.53
N VAL A 50 13.70 -1.34 1.26
CA VAL A 50 13.85 -1.98 2.58
C VAL A 50 14.66 -3.28 2.48
N ALA A 51 14.34 -4.16 1.53
CA ALA A 51 15.06 -5.41 1.33
C ALA A 51 16.52 -5.17 0.92
N LYS A 52 16.79 -4.18 0.06
CA LYS A 52 18.13 -3.79 -0.39
C LYS A 52 18.98 -3.27 0.78
N ILE A 53 18.45 -2.32 1.54
CA ILE A 53 19.16 -1.76 2.70
C ILE A 53 19.46 -2.86 3.73
N ALA A 54 18.47 -3.68 4.08
CA ALA A 54 18.67 -4.76 5.04
C ALA A 54 19.70 -5.79 4.55
N ALA A 55 19.71 -6.15 3.26
CA ALA A 55 20.67 -7.10 2.70
C ALA A 55 22.11 -6.56 2.68
N LEU A 56 22.30 -5.26 2.50
CA LEU A 56 23.60 -4.62 2.41
C LEU A 56 24.15 -4.15 3.76
N SER A 57 23.30 -3.98 4.78
CA SER A 57 23.67 -3.39 6.07
C SER A 57 23.48 -4.35 7.26
N VAL A 58 23.38 -5.65 7.01
CA VAL A 58 23.08 -6.69 8.03
C VAL A 58 23.96 -6.60 9.28
N ASP A 59 25.24 -6.27 9.10
CA ASP A 59 26.19 -6.19 10.21
C ASP A 59 26.20 -4.84 10.95
N GLU A 60 25.57 -3.82 10.38
CA GLU A 60 25.66 -2.43 10.84
C GLU A 60 24.33 -1.90 11.41
N VAL A 61 23.20 -2.34 10.88
CA VAL A 61 21.88 -1.82 11.21
C VAL A 61 20.88 -2.94 11.40
N SER A 62 20.32 -3.06 12.61
CA SER A 62 19.28 -4.04 12.95
C SER A 62 17.96 -3.40 13.39
N ASP A 63 17.93 -2.09 13.54
CA ASP A 63 16.75 -1.33 13.93
C ASP A 63 15.83 -1.06 12.74
N LEU A 64 14.56 -1.45 12.86
CA LEU A 64 13.56 -1.38 11.77
C LEU A 64 13.27 0.05 11.35
N ASP A 65 13.25 1.00 12.30
CA ASP A 65 12.99 2.41 12.02
C ASP A 65 14.12 3.01 11.19
N THR A 66 15.36 2.69 11.55
CA THR A 66 16.55 3.11 10.80
C THR A 66 16.56 2.53 9.39
N ILE A 67 16.25 1.25 9.23
CA ILE A 67 16.17 0.60 7.91
C ILE A 67 15.07 1.25 7.06
N ALA A 68 13.90 1.50 7.64
CA ALA A 68 12.79 2.14 6.96
C ALA A 68 13.15 3.56 6.47
N GLU A 69 13.81 4.34 7.33
CA GLU A 69 14.23 5.69 6.98
C GLU A 69 15.36 5.70 5.93
N LEU A 70 16.36 4.82 6.05
CA LEU A 70 17.41 4.67 5.02
C LEU A 70 16.82 4.24 3.68
N ALA A 71 15.82 3.35 3.67
CA ALA A 71 15.13 2.94 2.46
C ALA A 71 14.35 4.10 1.82
N PHE A 72 13.71 4.96 2.62
CA PHE A 72 13.09 6.19 2.15
C PHE A 72 14.11 7.16 1.58
N GLN A 73 15.22 7.41 2.29
CA GLN A 73 16.28 8.30 1.82
C GLN A 73 16.94 7.81 0.51
N ALA A 74 17.10 6.49 0.37
CA ALA A 74 17.61 5.91 -0.88
C ALA A 74 16.70 6.23 -2.06
N GLU A 75 15.37 6.13 -1.89
CA GLU A 75 14.38 6.44 -2.92
C GLU A 75 14.37 7.93 -3.29
N ILE A 76 14.47 8.82 -2.30
CA ILE A 76 14.62 10.26 -2.53
C ILE A 76 15.93 10.59 -3.28
N ASN A 77 17.05 9.94 -2.92
CA ASN A 77 18.35 10.16 -3.56
C ASN A 77 18.37 9.66 -5.03
N GLU A 78 17.53 8.68 -5.37
CA GLU A 78 17.30 8.24 -6.75
C GLU A 78 16.45 9.24 -7.57
N GLY A 79 16.00 10.34 -6.95
CA GLY A 79 15.19 11.39 -7.57
C GLY A 79 13.68 11.13 -7.54
N ASN A 80 13.22 10.13 -6.81
CA ASN A 80 11.79 9.83 -6.67
C ASN A 80 11.17 10.76 -5.62
N ARG A 81 10.04 11.36 -5.94
CA ARG A 81 9.20 12.05 -4.97
C ARG A 81 8.24 11.02 -4.35
N CYS A 82 8.47 10.61 -3.12
CA CYS A 82 7.64 9.63 -2.41
C CYS A 82 7.40 10.03 -0.95
N GLY A 83 6.45 9.38 -0.29
CA GLY A 83 6.26 9.46 1.15
C GLY A 83 6.95 8.28 1.86
N ARG A 84 7.02 8.33 3.19
CA ARG A 84 7.65 7.30 4.04
C ARG A 84 6.79 6.04 4.25
N GLN A 85 5.50 6.07 3.88
CA GLN A 85 4.52 5.05 4.31
C GLN A 85 4.87 3.63 3.87
N ASP A 86 5.33 3.45 2.62
CA ASP A 86 5.54 2.12 2.05
C ASP A 86 6.78 1.44 2.64
N GLN A 87 7.87 2.19 2.83
CA GLN A 87 9.10 1.72 3.46
C GLN A 87 8.85 1.36 4.93
N TRP A 88 8.18 2.23 5.69
CA TRP A 88 7.86 2.00 7.09
C TRP A 88 6.89 0.83 7.27
N ALA A 89 5.85 0.72 6.45
CA ALA A 89 4.93 -0.41 6.48
C ALA A 89 5.64 -1.73 6.14
N SER A 90 6.55 -1.72 5.17
CA SER A 90 7.32 -2.90 4.76
C SER A 90 8.30 -3.36 5.83
N ALA A 91 8.94 -2.43 6.54
CA ALA A 91 9.86 -2.78 7.61
C ALA A 91 9.13 -3.37 8.82
N HIS A 92 8.01 -2.80 9.22
CA HIS A 92 7.29 -3.20 10.44
C HIS A 92 6.31 -4.36 10.25
N GLY A 93 5.75 -4.55 9.06
CA GLY A 93 4.69 -5.53 8.80
C GLY A 93 3.41 -5.27 9.59
N GLY A 94 2.41 -6.11 9.40
CA GLY A 94 1.14 -6.04 10.13
C GLY A 94 0.30 -4.81 9.82
N PHE A 95 -0.43 -4.37 10.83
CA PHE A 95 -1.23 -3.15 10.80
C PHE A 95 -0.52 -2.05 11.58
N ASN A 96 -0.21 -0.95 10.92
CA ASN A 96 0.52 0.14 11.53
C ASN A 96 -0.31 1.43 11.56
N ARG A 97 -0.05 2.23 12.58
CA ARG A 97 -0.51 3.60 12.68
C ARG A 97 0.69 4.52 12.87
N PHE A 98 1.14 5.11 11.79
CA PHE A 98 2.24 6.06 11.82
C PHE A 98 1.72 7.48 11.83
N LEU A 99 2.41 8.34 12.56
CA LEU A 99 2.24 9.78 12.51
C LEU A 99 3.53 10.39 11.97
N PHE A 100 3.46 10.95 10.77
CA PHE A 100 4.56 11.64 10.13
C PHE A 100 4.51 13.13 10.49
N ILE A 101 5.52 13.64 11.19
CA ILE A 101 5.60 15.02 11.67
C ILE A 101 6.94 15.60 11.20
N ALA A 102 6.93 16.38 10.14
CA ALA A 102 8.13 16.87 9.48
C ALA A 102 9.11 15.71 9.17
N ASP A 103 10.26 15.69 9.84
CA ASP A 103 11.27 14.65 9.64
C ASP A 103 11.13 13.47 10.61
N ASP A 104 10.24 13.57 11.60
CA ASP A 104 10.02 12.52 12.60
C ASP A 104 8.88 11.58 12.20
N VAL A 105 8.98 10.33 12.66
CA VAL A 105 7.93 9.32 12.53
C VAL A 105 7.62 8.75 13.90
N GLU A 106 6.37 8.87 14.32
CA GLU A 106 5.88 8.27 15.54
C GLU A 106 5.05 7.03 15.23
N HIS A 107 5.47 5.87 15.71
CA HIS A 107 4.73 4.62 15.57
C HIS A 107 3.76 4.46 16.75
N LEU A 108 2.50 4.75 16.51
CA LEU A 108 1.45 4.70 17.53
C LEU A 108 0.97 3.27 17.76
N PRO A 109 0.72 2.87 19.03
CA PRO A 109 0.14 1.56 19.34
C PRO A 109 -1.19 1.35 18.60
N PHE A 110 -1.26 0.26 17.82
CA PHE A 110 -2.44 -0.02 17.02
C PHE A 110 -2.61 -1.53 16.83
N GLU A 111 -3.76 -2.06 17.23
CA GLU A 111 -4.13 -3.45 16.99
C GLU A 111 -5.62 -3.51 16.60
N PRO A 112 -5.94 -3.92 15.38
CA PRO A 112 -7.32 -4.15 14.95
C PRO A 112 -7.97 -5.28 15.72
N ALA A 113 -9.26 -5.15 16.00
CA ALA A 113 -10.05 -6.25 16.57
C ALA A 113 -9.96 -7.50 15.68
N SER A 114 -9.83 -8.68 16.28
CA SER A 114 -9.74 -9.95 15.54
C SER A 114 -10.95 -10.20 14.64
N SER A 115 -12.14 -9.73 15.03
CA SER A 115 -13.36 -9.78 14.23
C SER A 115 -13.28 -8.86 13.02
N ALA A 116 -12.70 -7.66 13.15
CA ALA A 116 -12.47 -6.73 12.05
C ALA A 116 -11.47 -7.31 11.03
N LYS A 117 -10.36 -7.91 11.52
CA LYS A 117 -9.39 -8.60 10.64
C LYS A 117 -10.06 -9.72 9.84
N LYS A 118 -10.82 -10.60 10.51
CA LYS A 118 -11.55 -11.69 9.83
C LYS A 118 -12.57 -11.15 8.82
N TRP A 119 -13.25 -10.07 9.14
CA TRP A 119 -14.20 -9.42 8.24
C TRP A 119 -13.51 -8.84 7.01
N LEU A 120 -12.40 -8.12 7.17
CA LEU A 120 -11.61 -7.60 6.04
C LEU A 120 -11.13 -8.74 5.14
N LYS A 121 -10.49 -9.78 5.69
CA LYS A 121 -10.01 -10.93 4.91
C LYS A 121 -11.11 -11.56 4.05
N LYS A 122 -12.34 -11.56 4.54
CA LYS A 122 -13.47 -12.16 3.85
C LYS A 122 -14.10 -11.25 2.78
N HIS A 123 -14.01 -9.93 2.95
CA HIS A 123 -14.82 -9.01 2.15
C HIS A 123 -13.98 -7.97 1.36
N LEU A 124 -12.69 -7.89 1.61
CA LEU A 124 -11.79 -7.04 0.86
C LEU A 124 -11.23 -7.82 -0.33
N ILE A 125 -11.47 -7.32 -1.54
CA ILE A 125 -10.84 -7.80 -2.77
C ILE A 125 -9.74 -6.82 -3.14
N ILE A 126 -8.58 -7.34 -3.51
CA ILE A 126 -7.51 -6.60 -4.18
C ILE A 126 -7.46 -7.08 -5.62
N ALA A 127 -7.57 -6.16 -6.56
CA ALA A 127 -7.58 -6.50 -7.98
C ALA A 127 -6.62 -5.59 -8.77
N HIS A 128 -5.83 -6.21 -9.65
CA HIS A 128 -4.96 -5.53 -10.59
C HIS A 128 -5.73 -5.24 -11.87
N SER A 129 -5.80 -3.97 -12.25
CA SER A 129 -6.61 -3.50 -13.38
C SER A 129 -6.00 -3.79 -14.76
N GLY A 130 -4.72 -4.13 -14.82
CA GLY A 130 -3.97 -4.21 -16.09
C GLY A 130 -3.60 -2.85 -16.69
N ILE A 131 -4.06 -1.74 -16.10
CA ILE A 131 -3.76 -0.39 -16.57
C ILE A 131 -2.36 -0.02 -16.10
N GLN A 132 -1.48 0.28 -17.05
CA GLN A 132 -0.14 0.75 -16.76
C GLN A 132 -0.15 2.26 -16.48
N HIS A 133 0.64 2.68 -15.52
CA HIS A 133 0.85 4.09 -15.19
C HIS A 133 2.28 4.30 -14.69
N LYS A 134 2.71 5.55 -14.68
CA LYS A 134 3.96 5.93 -14.03
C LYS A 134 3.62 6.66 -12.73
N SER A 135 3.94 6.05 -11.61
CA SER A 135 3.65 6.63 -10.28
C SER A 135 4.29 8.01 -10.10
N GLY A 136 5.48 8.23 -10.67
CA GLY A 136 6.16 9.53 -10.63
C GLY A 136 5.36 10.65 -11.31
N ASP A 137 4.68 10.38 -12.42
CA ASP A 137 3.89 11.39 -13.12
C ASP A 137 2.69 11.84 -12.27
N ILE A 138 2.04 10.91 -11.58
CA ILE A 138 0.92 11.20 -10.67
C ILE A 138 1.41 12.00 -9.46
N GLN A 139 2.52 11.60 -8.86
CA GLN A 139 3.09 12.30 -7.71
C GLN A 139 3.52 13.72 -8.10
N GLU A 140 4.19 13.90 -9.23
CA GLU A 140 4.58 15.21 -9.75
C GLU A 140 3.37 16.12 -9.97
N LEU A 141 2.29 15.58 -10.54
CA LEU A 141 1.03 16.30 -10.74
C LEU A 141 0.46 16.82 -9.41
N VAL A 142 0.37 15.97 -8.39
CA VAL A 142 -0.15 16.36 -7.07
C VAL A 142 0.77 17.38 -6.39
N TRP A 143 2.10 17.16 -6.44
CA TRP A 143 3.07 18.09 -5.87
C TRP A 143 3.01 19.47 -6.53
N SER A 144 2.95 19.53 -7.86
CA SER A 144 2.84 20.79 -8.59
C SER A 144 1.59 21.58 -8.18
N ARG A 145 0.46 20.91 -8.03
CA ARG A 145 -0.78 21.54 -7.58
C ARG A 145 -0.70 22.01 -6.12
N TYR A 146 -0.02 21.24 -5.27
CA TYR A 146 0.23 21.62 -3.87
C TYR A 146 1.11 22.87 -3.79
N GLU A 147 2.20 22.92 -4.53
CA GLU A 147 3.13 24.07 -4.59
C GLU A 147 2.46 25.33 -5.15
N LEU A 148 1.52 25.17 -6.08
CA LEU A 148 0.68 26.27 -6.59
C LEU A 148 -0.39 26.74 -5.60
N GLY A 149 -0.56 26.08 -4.45
CA GLY A 149 -1.54 26.46 -3.43
C GLY A 149 -2.98 26.14 -3.81
N VAL A 150 -3.20 25.11 -4.65
CA VAL A 150 -4.56 24.70 -5.05
C VAL A 150 -5.33 24.22 -3.84
N GLN A 151 -6.42 24.91 -3.50
CA GLN A 151 -7.19 24.71 -2.26
C GLN A 151 -7.75 23.29 -2.14
N GLU A 152 -8.23 22.72 -3.23
CA GLU A 152 -8.78 21.37 -3.29
C GLU A 152 -7.75 20.31 -2.89
N VAL A 153 -6.46 20.53 -3.20
CA VAL A 153 -5.37 19.61 -2.80
C VAL A 153 -5.22 19.58 -1.29
N PHE A 154 -5.25 20.75 -0.62
CA PHE A 154 -5.17 20.82 0.84
C PHE A 154 -6.38 20.16 1.49
N GLU A 155 -7.59 20.40 0.97
CA GLU A 155 -8.81 19.75 1.43
C GLU A 155 -8.73 18.24 1.26
N GLY A 156 -8.26 17.76 0.10
CA GLY A 156 -8.06 16.34 -0.19
C GLY A 156 -7.09 15.67 0.78
N LEU A 157 -5.93 16.30 1.05
CA LEU A 157 -4.95 15.81 2.02
C LEU A 157 -5.52 15.74 3.44
N HIS A 158 -6.31 16.76 3.85
CA HIS A 158 -6.98 16.75 5.14
C HIS A 158 -8.01 15.61 5.25
N LEU A 159 -8.80 15.38 4.20
CA LEU A 159 -9.75 14.27 4.16
C LEU A 159 -9.06 12.92 4.28
N ILE A 160 -7.96 12.71 3.55
CA ILE A 160 -7.16 11.46 3.61
C ILE A 160 -6.58 11.24 5.01
N ARG A 161 -6.01 12.29 5.62
CA ARG A 161 -5.49 12.23 7.00
C ARG A 161 -6.58 11.87 8.01
N ASP A 162 -7.74 12.50 7.92
CA ASP A 162 -8.84 12.27 8.86
C ASP A 162 -9.50 10.90 8.63
N ALA A 163 -9.51 10.42 7.38
CA ALA A 163 -9.93 9.07 7.04
C ALA A 163 -9.02 8.00 7.67
N ALA A 164 -7.70 8.24 7.75
CA ALA A 164 -6.77 7.31 8.40
C ALA A 164 -7.09 7.13 9.89
N LYS A 165 -7.44 8.22 10.60
CA LYS A 165 -7.88 8.15 12.01
C LYS A 165 -9.20 7.38 12.14
N LYS A 166 -10.18 7.68 11.28
CA LYS A 166 -11.47 7.00 11.24
C LYS A 166 -11.32 5.50 10.95
N MET A 167 -10.42 5.14 10.02
CA MET A 167 -10.09 3.75 9.70
C MET A 167 -9.52 3.02 10.92
N ALA A 168 -8.58 3.63 11.64
CA ALA A 168 -7.99 3.07 12.85
C ALA A 168 -9.08 2.82 13.93
N ASP A 169 -9.92 3.82 14.21
CA ASP A 169 -11.02 3.68 15.16
C ASP A 169 -12.01 2.57 14.76
N GLY A 170 -12.36 2.52 13.47
CA GLY A 170 -13.25 1.50 12.91
C GLY A 170 -12.69 0.08 13.08
N LEU A 171 -11.41 -0.10 12.81
CA LEU A 171 -10.75 -1.40 12.93
C LEU A 171 -10.54 -1.84 14.38
N GLN A 172 -10.12 -0.93 15.27
CA GLN A 172 -9.92 -1.26 16.69
C GLN A 172 -11.21 -1.62 17.42
N ARG A 173 -12.32 -0.95 17.07
CA ARG A 173 -13.62 -1.12 17.75
C ARG A 173 -14.60 -2.03 17.00
N ASP A 174 -14.16 -2.68 15.91
CA ASP A 174 -15.02 -3.46 14.97
C ASP A 174 -16.26 -2.68 14.47
N GLN A 175 -16.08 -1.38 14.26
CA GLN A 175 -17.13 -0.51 13.73
C GLN A 175 -17.02 -0.44 12.19
N ARG A 176 -17.54 -1.45 11.52
CA ARG A 176 -17.37 -1.69 10.08
C ARG A 176 -17.87 -0.54 9.21
N HIS A 177 -18.92 0.17 9.64
CA HIS A 177 -19.41 1.36 8.94
C HIS A 177 -18.34 2.47 8.87
N LEU A 178 -17.54 2.67 9.93
CA LEU A 178 -16.45 3.63 9.93
C LEU A 178 -15.33 3.23 8.95
N VAL A 179 -15.08 1.94 8.79
CA VAL A 179 -14.12 1.44 7.80
C VAL A 179 -14.60 1.74 6.38
N VAL A 180 -15.89 1.51 6.09
CA VAL A 180 -16.51 1.85 4.80
C VAL A 180 -16.46 3.35 4.55
N GLU A 181 -16.86 4.17 5.53
CA GLU A 181 -16.82 5.63 5.44
C GLU A 181 -15.41 6.15 5.22
N ALA A 182 -14.44 5.64 5.98
CA ALA A 182 -13.04 6.05 5.85
C ALA A 182 -12.50 5.76 4.45
N MET A 183 -12.78 4.58 3.90
CA MET A 183 -12.33 4.20 2.58
C MET A 183 -12.96 5.09 1.48
N ASN A 184 -14.25 5.40 1.58
CA ASN A 184 -14.93 6.35 0.68
C ASN A 184 -14.38 7.76 0.84
N GLN A 185 -14.07 8.20 2.07
CA GLN A 185 -13.47 9.50 2.33
C GLN A 185 -12.07 9.62 1.69
N VAL A 186 -11.26 8.54 1.72
CA VAL A 186 -9.98 8.52 1.00
C VAL A 186 -10.20 8.68 -0.50
N THR A 187 -11.16 7.96 -1.11
CA THR A 187 -11.45 8.07 -2.54
C THR A 187 -11.87 9.50 -2.91
N THR A 188 -12.73 10.12 -2.10
CA THR A 188 -13.12 11.53 -2.27
C THR A 188 -11.91 12.47 -2.13
N GLY A 189 -11.06 12.25 -1.12
CA GLY A 189 -9.85 13.05 -0.93
C GLY A 189 -8.90 12.96 -2.12
N VAL A 190 -8.71 11.74 -2.67
CA VAL A 190 -7.90 11.52 -3.87
C VAL A 190 -8.48 12.23 -5.10
N ASP A 191 -9.80 12.28 -5.26
CA ASP A 191 -10.45 13.04 -6.35
C ASP A 191 -10.18 14.55 -6.25
N LEU A 192 -10.06 15.08 -5.03
CA LEU A 192 -9.69 16.48 -4.81
C LEU A 192 -8.20 16.75 -5.11
N LEU A 193 -7.32 15.77 -4.90
CA LEU A 193 -5.93 15.89 -5.33
C LEU A 193 -5.86 16.03 -6.85
N ASP A 194 -6.43 15.08 -7.57
CA ASP A 194 -6.69 15.16 -9.00
C ASP A 194 -7.67 14.05 -9.44
N PRO A 195 -8.76 14.38 -10.15
CA PRO A 195 -9.74 13.39 -10.60
C PRO A 195 -9.16 12.32 -11.54
N SER A 196 -8.08 12.60 -12.27
CA SER A 196 -7.46 11.65 -13.19
C SER A 196 -6.90 10.42 -12.49
N ILE A 197 -6.59 10.52 -11.19
CA ILE A 197 -6.05 9.42 -10.37
C ILE A 197 -7.05 8.26 -10.28
N ASN A 198 -8.33 8.57 -10.03
CA ASN A 198 -9.37 7.57 -9.87
C ASN A 198 -10.14 7.27 -11.17
N HIS A 199 -10.06 8.17 -12.16
CA HIS A 199 -10.82 8.08 -13.41
C HIS A 199 -10.71 6.71 -14.14
N PRO A 200 -9.52 6.08 -14.26
CA PRO A 200 -9.37 4.83 -14.99
C PRO A 200 -10.19 3.66 -14.44
N PHE A 201 -10.57 3.71 -13.16
CA PHE A 201 -11.27 2.61 -12.48
C PHE A 201 -12.79 2.76 -12.47
N ARG A 202 -13.29 3.99 -12.68
CA ARG A 202 -14.70 4.36 -12.41
C ARG A 202 -15.67 3.62 -13.32
N SER A 203 -15.35 3.44 -14.58
CA SER A 203 -16.24 2.77 -15.56
C SER A 203 -16.64 1.35 -15.13
N ILE A 204 -15.77 0.68 -14.35
CA ILE A 204 -16.01 -0.68 -13.86
C ILE A 204 -16.56 -0.67 -12.43
N ILE A 205 -16.05 0.21 -11.56
CA ILE A 205 -16.42 0.20 -10.14
C ILE A 205 -17.76 0.89 -9.88
N GLU A 206 -18.06 2.02 -10.52
CA GLU A 206 -19.30 2.76 -10.27
C GLU A 206 -20.59 1.96 -10.54
N PRO A 207 -20.67 1.14 -11.63
CA PRO A 207 -21.79 0.23 -11.82
C PRO A 207 -21.93 -0.82 -10.70
N MET A 208 -20.82 -1.26 -10.10
CA MET A 208 -20.85 -2.19 -8.97
C MET A 208 -21.35 -1.52 -7.68
N ILE A 209 -20.97 -0.27 -7.44
CA ILE A 209 -21.48 0.53 -6.31
C ILE A 209 -22.99 0.74 -6.48
N SER A 210 -23.43 1.16 -7.66
CA SER A 210 -24.85 1.41 -7.98
C SER A 210 -25.73 0.17 -7.81
N LYS A 211 -25.16 -1.03 -8.02
CA LYS A 211 -25.82 -2.33 -7.80
C LYS A 211 -25.63 -2.88 -6.38
N ASN A 212 -25.07 -2.09 -5.47
CA ASN A 212 -24.78 -2.49 -4.08
C ASN A 212 -23.91 -3.77 -3.98
N LEU A 213 -22.97 -3.94 -4.92
CA LEU A 213 -21.99 -5.02 -4.91
C LEU A 213 -20.73 -4.63 -4.11
N VAL A 214 -20.34 -3.36 -4.21
CA VAL A 214 -19.19 -2.74 -3.54
C VAL A 214 -19.67 -1.59 -2.69
N PHE A 215 -19.20 -1.51 -1.45
CA PHE A 215 -19.54 -0.44 -0.50
C PHE A 215 -18.54 0.72 -0.52
N ALA A 216 -17.27 0.39 -0.74
CA ALA A 216 -16.19 1.35 -0.80
C ALA A 216 -15.02 0.78 -1.60
N TRP A 217 -14.18 1.66 -2.13
CA TRP A 217 -12.98 1.29 -2.84
C TRP A 217 -11.91 2.36 -2.73
N LYS A 218 -10.66 2.01 -3.04
CA LYS A 218 -9.58 2.98 -3.23
C LYS A 218 -8.54 2.44 -4.22
N ALA A 219 -7.95 3.31 -5.02
CA ALA A 219 -6.74 3.01 -5.75
C ALA A 219 -5.59 2.78 -4.77
N LEU A 220 -4.72 1.81 -5.04
CA LEU A 220 -3.54 1.51 -4.24
C LEU A 220 -2.31 2.19 -4.85
N GLY A 221 -1.36 2.57 -4.02
CA GLY A 221 -0.20 3.36 -4.41
C GLY A 221 -0.60 4.75 -4.89
N ALA A 222 0.06 5.24 -5.93
CA ALA A 222 -0.20 6.58 -6.51
C ALA A 222 -1.54 6.69 -7.24
N GLY A 223 -2.17 5.58 -7.62
CA GLY A 223 -3.37 5.55 -8.45
C GLY A 223 -3.07 5.73 -9.95
N GLY A 224 -4.09 6.04 -10.74
CA GLY A 224 -3.96 6.16 -12.20
C GLY A 224 -3.85 4.83 -12.96
N GLY A 225 -3.63 3.73 -12.25
CA GLY A 225 -3.47 2.38 -12.75
C GLY A 225 -3.10 1.41 -11.62
N GLY A 226 -2.62 0.22 -11.97
CA GLY A 226 -2.23 -0.80 -10.99
C GLY A 226 -3.41 -1.42 -10.27
N CYS A 227 -3.30 -1.57 -8.95
CA CYS A 227 -4.28 -2.25 -8.12
C CYS A 227 -5.29 -1.32 -7.47
N VAL A 228 -6.46 -1.89 -7.19
CA VAL A 228 -7.50 -1.29 -6.36
C VAL A 228 -7.89 -2.25 -5.23
N ALA A 229 -8.27 -1.68 -4.09
CA ALA A 229 -8.92 -2.39 -3.01
C ALA A 229 -10.42 -2.10 -3.03
N LEU A 230 -11.25 -3.15 -3.00
CA LEU A 230 -12.70 -3.05 -3.03
C LEU A 230 -13.29 -3.74 -1.81
N LEU A 231 -14.06 -3.01 -1.02
CA LEU A 231 -14.79 -3.54 0.12
C LEU A 231 -16.19 -3.96 -0.34
N CYS A 232 -16.38 -5.27 -0.42
CA CYS A 232 -17.55 -5.86 -1.04
C CYS A 232 -18.72 -6.06 -0.07
N ASN A 233 -19.93 -6.03 -0.62
CA ASN A 233 -21.10 -6.53 0.09
C ASN A 233 -20.86 -8.00 0.47
N PRO A 234 -21.04 -8.39 1.74
CA PRO A 234 -20.74 -9.73 2.24
C PRO A 234 -21.36 -10.88 1.45
N SER A 235 -22.56 -10.68 0.90
CA SER A 235 -23.27 -11.68 0.11
C SER A 235 -22.90 -11.69 -1.37
N LYS A 236 -22.00 -10.80 -1.82
CA LYS A 236 -21.72 -10.55 -3.25
C LYS A 236 -20.25 -10.69 -3.66
N VAL A 237 -19.38 -11.10 -2.75
CA VAL A 237 -17.93 -11.20 -3.00
C VAL A 237 -17.61 -11.99 -4.27
N SER A 238 -18.18 -13.20 -4.43
CA SER A 238 -17.96 -14.04 -5.62
C SER A 238 -18.51 -13.41 -6.91
N LEU A 239 -19.56 -12.60 -6.81
CA LEU A 239 -20.11 -11.89 -7.96
C LEU A 239 -19.19 -10.72 -8.38
N VAL A 240 -18.62 -10.01 -7.40
CA VAL A 240 -17.62 -8.95 -7.67
C VAL A 240 -16.39 -9.56 -8.32
N ASP A 241 -15.84 -10.64 -7.76
CA ASP A 241 -14.70 -11.37 -8.34
C ASP A 241 -14.95 -11.76 -9.78
N SER A 242 -16.07 -12.45 -10.05
CA SER A 242 -16.42 -12.87 -11.42
C SER A 242 -16.67 -11.69 -12.37
N THR A 243 -17.14 -10.55 -11.87
CA THR A 243 -17.33 -9.34 -12.67
C THR A 243 -15.98 -8.73 -13.04
N LEU A 244 -15.06 -8.57 -12.08
CA LEU A 244 -13.72 -8.05 -12.33
C LEU A 244 -12.96 -8.92 -13.34
N SER A 245 -13.03 -10.25 -13.15
CA SER A 245 -12.38 -11.21 -14.06
C SER A 245 -12.91 -11.11 -15.50
N LYS A 246 -14.21 -10.89 -15.69
CA LYS A 246 -14.82 -10.66 -17.02
C LYS A 246 -14.36 -9.36 -17.67
N GLU A 247 -14.07 -8.35 -16.88
CA GLU A 247 -13.51 -7.07 -17.34
C GLU A 247 -11.98 -7.13 -17.56
N GLY A 248 -11.39 -8.33 -17.41
CA GLY A 248 -9.96 -8.56 -17.63
C GLY A 248 -9.08 -8.15 -16.44
N TRP A 249 -9.65 -7.84 -15.28
CA TRP A 249 -8.89 -7.55 -14.08
C TRP A 249 -8.47 -8.85 -13.39
N GLN A 250 -7.27 -8.85 -12.83
CA GLN A 250 -6.74 -9.97 -12.06
C GLN A 250 -7.04 -9.77 -10.59
N VAL A 251 -7.90 -10.61 -10.01
CA VAL A 251 -8.09 -10.66 -8.56
C VAL A 251 -6.87 -11.35 -7.93
N LEU A 252 -6.28 -10.69 -6.94
CA LEU A 252 -5.09 -11.17 -6.25
C LEU A 252 -5.49 -11.92 -4.98
N ASP A 253 -4.89 -13.08 -4.76
CA ASP A 253 -4.91 -13.71 -3.44
C ASP A 253 -3.97 -12.96 -2.51
N TRP A 254 -4.43 -12.65 -1.28
CA TRP A 254 -3.67 -11.88 -0.32
C TRP A 254 -3.84 -12.41 1.09
N ASN A 255 -2.84 -12.23 1.92
CA ASN A 255 -2.86 -12.58 3.33
C ASN A 255 -2.26 -11.46 4.18
N TYR A 256 -2.54 -11.52 5.49
CA TYR A 256 -1.85 -10.67 6.46
C TYR A 256 -0.44 -11.19 6.70
N GLU A 257 0.52 -10.28 6.73
CA GLU A 257 1.85 -10.53 7.24
C GLU A 257 2.07 -9.67 8.48
N ASN A 258 2.45 -10.27 9.60
CA ASN A 258 2.52 -9.58 10.87
C ASN A 258 3.95 -9.34 11.37
N GLN A 259 4.97 -9.93 10.75
CA GLN A 259 6.32 -9.88 11.29
C GLN A 259 7.16 -8.72 10.76
N GLY A 260 6.86 -8.22 9.56
CA GLY A 260 7.71 -7.23 8.92
C GLY A 260 9.08 -7.79 8.51
N LEU A 261 10.08 -6.92 8.46
CA LEU A 261 11.44 -7.32 8.16
C LEU A 261 12.03 -8.16 9.31
N VAL A 262 12.50 -9.37 9.00
CA VAL A 262 13.25 -10.22 9.93
C VAL A 262 14.66 -10.35 9.38
N ILE A 263 15.65 -9.96 10.13
CA ILE A 263 17.07 -10.20 9.86
C ILE A 263 17.45 -11.47 10.64
N ALA A 264 17.82 -12.55 9.96
CA ALA A 264 18.17 -13.85 10.55
C ALA A 264 19.68 -14.10 10.47
#